data_6c9062a43b0a6c0d1124d984de44319b
#
_entry.id   6c9062a43b0a6c0d1124d984de44319b
#
_cell.length_a   1.000
_cell.length_b   1.000
_cell.length_c   1.000
_cell.angle_alpha   90.00
_cell.angle_beta   90.00
_cell.angle_gamma   90.00
#
_symmetry.space_group_name_H-M   'P 1'
#
loop_
_entity.id
_entity.type
_entity.pdbx_description
1 polymer ?
#
loop_
_entity_poly.entity_id
_entity_poly.type
_entity_poly.pdbx_seq_one_letter_code
_entity_poly.pdbx_strand_id
1 'polypeptide(L)'
;RRVAVALPRPLPTPFDYRMDSDAATAPLRGCRLRVPLGSGETIGIAVDEAQDPHGDAGALKPVLERIDATPILHGELWSSLAWLARYLHAPIGEVLATALPASLRQGAPLPETQAHGWRLSEAGHTALAGLRDGAPRRFAELLATGVHDEDDLDARHPGWRAHARSLAKRGLAERIAIDAVVATPTVPPPVLNDEQRAAADAITADESFHVALLDGVTGSG
;
A
#
# COMPACT_ATOMS: atom_id res chain seq x y z
N ARG A 1 -3.40 -25.99 -10.07
CA ARG A 1 -3.40 -25.68 -8.65
C ARG A 1 -4.75 -25.08 -8.26
N ARG A 2 -5.36 -25.59 -7.19
CA ARG A 2 -6.59 -25.05 -6.63
C ARG A 2 -6.27 -23.94 -5.64
N VAL A 3 -7.04 -22.84 -5.68
CA VAL A 3 -6.96 -21.73 -4.72
C VAL A 3 -8.34 -21.41 -4.21
N ALA A 4 -8.50 -21.33 -2.90
CA ALA A 4 -9.73 -20.88 -2.25
C ALA A 4 -9.68 -19.35 -2.13
N VAL A 5 -10.71 -18.67 -2.63
CA VAL A 5 -10.81 -17.22 -2.71
C VAL A 5 -12.02 -16.72 -1.94
N ALA A 6 -11.79 -15.90 -0.95
CA ALA A 6 -12.82 -15.20 -0.19
C ALA A 6 -13.29 -13.97 -0.99
N LEU A 7 -14.58 -13.96 -1.33
CA LEU A 7 -15.19 -12.88 -2.11
C LEU A 7 -15.84 -11.85 -1.18
N PRO A 8 -15.91 -10.55 -1.57
CA PRO A 8 -16.55 -9.48 -0.79
C PRO A 8 -18.09 -9.61 -0.87
N ARG A 9 -18.60 -10.71 -0.37
CA ARG A 9 -20.01 -11.10 -0.39
C ARG A 9 -20.35 -11.87 0.90
N PRO A 10 -21.63 -11.87 1.34
CA PRO A 10 -22.07 -12.61 2.52
C PRO A 10 -22.14 -14.12 2.24
N LEU A 11 -21.02 -14.70 1.90
CA LEU A 11 -20.90 -16.11 1.55
C LEU A 11 -20.24 -16.87 2.71
N PRO A 12 -20.82 -18.01 3.13
CA PRO A 12 -20.34 -18.74 4.30
C PRO A 12 -18.96 -19.36 4.08
N THR A 13 -18.62 -19.67 2.82
CA THR A 13 -17.36 -20.35 2.45
C THR A 13 -16.69 -19.64 1.29
N PRO A 14 -15.35 -19.67 1.21
CA PRO A 14 -14.60 -19.24 0.02
C PRO A 14 -14.96 -20.10 -1.22
N PHE A 15 -14.75 -19.54 -2.41
CA PHE A 15 -14.91 -20.24 -3.67
C PHE A 15 -13.58 -20.81 -4.16
N ASP A 16 -13.64 -21.97 -4.77
CA ASP A 16 -12.49 -22.61 -5.39
C ASP A 16 -12.32 -22.17 -6.85
N TYR A 17 -11.09 -21.80 -7.18
CA TYR A 17 -10.67 -21.45 -8.52
C TYR A 17 -9.42 -22.23 -8.92
N ARG A 18 -9.17 -22.31 -10.23
CA ARG A 18 -7.95 -22.90 -10.79
C ARG A 18 -6.94 -21.82 -11.09
N MET A 19 -5.72 -22.00 -10.63
CA MET A 19 -4.57 -21.18 -11.02
C MET A 19 -3.77 -21.94 -12.07
N ASP A 20 -3.67 -21.41 -13.29
CA ASP A 20 -3.00 -22.04 -14.43
C ASP A 20 -1.51 -21.70 -14.57
N SER A 21 -0.96 -20.90 -13.68
CA SER A 21 0.41 -20.42 -13.78
C SER A 21 1.38 -21.17 -12.87
N ASP A 22 2.51 -21.56 -13.42
CA ASP A 22 3.71 -22.03 -12.70
C ASP A 22 4.46 -20.90 -11.96
N ALA A 23 4.01 -19.66 -12.12
CA ALA A 23 4.62 -18.47 -11.47
C ALA A 23 4.42 -18.42 -9.94
N ALA A 24 4.01 -19.53 -9.34
CA ALA A 24 3.58 -19.58 -7.94
C ALA A 24 4.61 -20.23 -7.02
N THR A 25 5.83 -19.77 -7.00
CA THR A 25 6.76 -20.03 -5.89
C THR A 25 6.47 -19.13 -4.68
N ALA A 26 5.76 -18.02 -4.86
CA ALA A 26 5.39 -17.13 -3.78
C ALA A 26 4.01 -17.48 -3.20
N PRO A 27 3.80 -17.41 -1.88
CA PRO A 27 2.54 -17.70 -1.22
C PRO A 27 1.42 -16.82 -1.78
N LEU A 28 0.24 -17.40 -2.02
CA LEU A 28 -0.93 -16.67 -2.51
C LEU A 28 -1.82 -16.15 -1.38
N ARG A 29 -1.82 -16.82 -0.23
CA ARG A 29 -2.69 -16.43 0.90
C ARG A 29 -2.46 -14.99 1.30
N GLY A 30 -3.53 -14.19 1.25
CA GLY A 30 -3.47 -12.75 1.51
C GLY A 30 -3.24 -11.88 0.28
N CYS A 31 -3.07 -12.48 -0.92
CA CYS A 31 -3.03 -11.76 -2.19
C CYS A 31 -4.44 -11.51 -2.72
N ARG A 32 -4.62 -10.39 -3.43
CA ARG A 32 -5.81 -10.13 -4.22
C ARG A 32 -5.74 -10.87 -5.55
N LEU A 33 -6.85 -11.48 -5.90
CA LEU A 33 -7.03 -12.19 -7.17
C LEU A 33 -8.27 -11.62 -7.87
N ARG A 34 -8.18 -11.39 -9.17
CA ARG A 34 -9.34 -11.14 -10.04
C ARG A 34 -9.89 -12.47 -10.50
N VAL A 35 -11.16 -12.71 -10.22
CA VAL A 35 -11.82 -13.98 -10.49
C VAL A 35 -13.17 -13.77 -11.16
N PRO A 36 -13.63 -14.74 -12.01
CA PRO A 36 -14.96 -14.67 -12.60
C PRO A 36 -16.02 -15.01 -11.56
N LEU A 37 -17.09 -14.19 -11.52
CA LEU A 37 -18.26 -14.41 -10.66
C LEU A 37 -19.55 -14.17 -11.45
N GLY A 38 -20.37 -15.19 -11.61
CA GLY A 38 -21.56 -15.12 -12.48
C GLY A 38 -21.17 -14.81 -13.93
N SER A 39 -21.73 -13.72 -14.48
CA SER A 39 -21.42 -13.20 -15.82
C SER A 39 -20.35 -12.11 -15.82
N GLY A 40 -19.84 -11.72 -14.64
CA GLY A 40 -18.84 -10.67 -14.47
C GLY A 40 -17.59 -11.18 -13.78
N GLU A 41 -16.84 -10.23 -13.24
CA GLU A 41 -15.63 -10.49 -12.45
C GLU A 41 -15.67 -9.75 -11.12
N THR A 42 -14.88 -10.21 -10.17
CA THR A 42 -14.72 -9.55 -8.87
C THR A 42 -13.30 -9.74 -8.35
N ILE A 43 -12.93 -8.93 -7.36
CA ILE A 43 -11.68 -9.10 -6.65
C ILE A 43 -11.95 -9.80 -5.33
N GLY A 44 -11.25 -10.88 -5.10
CA GLY A 44 -11.26 -11.62 -3.85
C GLY A 44 -9.86 -11.75 -3.28
N ILE A 45 -9.78 -12.30 -2.08
CA ILE A 45 -8.54 -12.57 -1.37
C ILE A 45 -8.30 -14.07 -1.31
N ALA A 46 -7.13 -14.52 -1.73
CA ALA A 46 -6.74 -15.92 -1.56
C ALA A 46 -6.62 -16.24 -0.07
N VAL A 47 -7.30 -17.29 0.39
CA VAL A 47 -7.32 -17.70 1.80
C VAL A 47 -6.62 -19.02 2.04
N ASP A 48 -6.62 -19.90 1.03
CA ASP A 48 -5.97 -21.19 1.10
C ASP A 48 -5.51 -21.67 -0.28
N GLU A 49 -4.59 -22.62 -0.31
CA GLU A 49 -4.02 -23.22 -1.50
C GLU A 49 -3.88 -24.73 -1.31
N ALA A 50 -4.36 -25.51 -2.28
CA ALA A 50 -4.16 -26.94 -2.33
C ALA A 50 -3.42 -27.34 -3.60
N GLN A 51 -2.37 -28.14 -3.44
CA GLN A 51 -1.59 -28.63 -4.59
C GLN A 51 -2.23 -29.82 -5.29
N ASP A 52 -3.12 -30.54 -4.59
CA ASP A 52 -3.79 -31.71 -5.14
C ASP A 52 -5.31 -31.52 -5.13
N PRO A 53 -5.92 -31.31 -6.28
CA PRO A 53 -7.36 -31.21 -6.37
C PRO A 53 -7.97 -32.63 -6.28
N HIS A 54 -8.41 -33.03 -5.09
CA HIS A 54 -9.34 -34.15 -4.99
C HIS A 54 -10.68 -33.74 -5.59
N GLY A 55 -10.73 -33.67 -6.91
CA GLY A 55 -11.91 -33.31 -7.66
C GLY A 55 -11.55 -32.93 -9.09
N ASP A 56 -12.55 -32.86 -9.94
CA ASP A 56 -12.40 -32.51 -11.35
C ASP A 56 -11.92 -31.07 -11.52
N ALA A 57 -10.58 -30.86 -11.49
CA ALA A 57 -9.95 -29.56 -11.68
C ALA A 57 -10.36 -28.89 -13.00
N GLY A 58 -10.87 -29.66 -13.95
CA GLY A 58 -11.42 -29.19 -15.23
C GLY A 58 -12.72 -28.37 -15.06
N ALA A 59 -13.47 -28.58 -13.97
CA ALA A 59 -14.70 -27.85 -13.69
C ALA A 59 -14.50 -26.50 -13.01
N LEU A 60 -13.31 -26.23 -12.43
CA LEU A 60 -13.04 -24.98 -11.75
C LEU A 60 -12.76 -23.83 -12.73
N LYS A 61 -13.41 -22.69 -12.49
CA LYS A 61 -13.13 -21.47 -13.25
C LYS A 61 -11.70 -21.00 -13.01
N PRO A 62 -10.98 -20.51 -14.04
CA PRO A 62 -9.63 -20.00 -13.86
C PRO A 62 -9.61 -18.67 -13.11
N VAL A 63 -8.54 -18.43 -12.34
CA VAL A 63 -8.18 -17.09 -11.88
C VAL A 63 -7.80 -16.27 -13.10
N LEU A 64 -8.36 -15.06 -13.23
CA LEU A 64 -8.10 -14.18 -14.38
C LEU A 64 -6.78 -13.44 -14.23
N GLU A 65 -6.48 -12.99 -13.00
CA GLU A 65 -5.29 -12.18 -12.72
C GLU A 65 -4.86 -12.33 -11.26
N ARG A 66 -3.57 -12.45 -11.02
CA ARG A 66 -2.96 -12.21 -9.71
C ARG A 66 -2.55 -10.75 -9.64
N ILE A 67 -3.22 -9.96 -8.76
CA ILE A 67 -2.99 -8.52 -8.66
C ILE A 67 -1.70 -8.22 -7.87
N ASP A 68 -1.48 -8.96 -6.79
CA ASP A 68 -0.36 -8.70 -5.88
C ASP A 68 0.77 -9.72 -6.08
N ALA A 69 2.00 -9.24 -6.27
CA ALA A 69 3.18 -10.10 -6.33
C ALA A 69 3.48 -10.78 -4.99
N THR A 70 3.18 -10.10 -3.87
CA THR A 70 3.32 -10.59 -2.50
C THR A 70 2.03 -10.38 -1.71
N PRO A 71 1.75 -11.19 -0.66
CA PRO A 71 0.57 -10.99 0.18
C PRO A 71 0.49 -9.59 0.78
N ILE A 72 -0.66 -8.92 0.63
CA ILE A 72 -0.94 -7.62 1.26
C ILE A 72 -1.58 -7.77 2.64
N LEU A 73 -2.26 -8.89 2.88
CA LEU A 73 -2.80 -9.28 4.19
C LEU A 73 -1.98 -10.46 4.72
N HIS A 74 -1.06 -10.20 5.61
CA HIS A 74 -0.15 -11.22 6.15
C HIS A 74 0.14 -11.00 7.64
N GLY A 75 0.87 -11.94 8.26
CA GLY A 75 1.35 -11.84 9.64
C GLY A 75 0.22 -11.65 10.64
N GLU A 76 0.42 -10.73 11.57
CA GLU A 76 -0.52 -10.42 12.65
C GLU A 76 -1.86 -9.88 12.13
N LEU A 77 -1.82 -9.02 11.10
CA LEU A 77 -3.04 -8.50 10.47
C LEU A 77 -3.94 -9.64 9.95
N TRP A 78 -3.34 -10.60 9.24
CA TRP A 78 -4.07 -11.78 8.77
C TRP A 78 -4.69 -12.56 9.93
N SER A 79 -3.91 -12.83 10.98
CA SER A 79 -4.35 -13.59 12.14
C SER A 79 -5.51 -12.90 12.86
N SER A 80 -5.43 -11.58 13.02
CA SER A 80 -6.47 -10.75 13.64
C SER A 80 -7.76 -10.75 12.82
N LEU A 81 -7.68 -10.61 11.49
CA LEU A 81 -8.85 -10.63 10.62
C LEU A 81 -9.51 -12.02 10.59
N ALA A 82 -8.72 -13.07 10.55
CA ALA A 82 -9.25 -14.45 10.61
C ALA A 82 -9.89 -14.76 11.96
N TRP A 83 -9.31 -14.25 13.05
CA TRP A 83 -9.91 -14.32 14.38
C TRP A 83 -11.24 -13.55 14.44
N LEU A 84 -11.25 -12.31 13.92
CA LEU A 84 -12.42 -11.43 13.91
C LEU A 84 -13.60 -12.07 13.16
N ALA A 85 -13.34 -12.67 11.99
CA ALA A 85 -14.36 -13.37 11.23
C ALA A 85 -15.00 -14.51 12.04
N ARG A 86 -14.21 -15.28 12.76
CA ARG A 86 -14.70 -16.36 13.63
C ARG A 86 -15.45 -15.82 14.85
N TYR A 87 -14.91 -14.80 15.48
CA TYR A 87 -15.49 -14.20 16.68
C TYR A 87 -16.88 -13.58 16.41
N LEU A 88 -17.00 -12.87 15.28
CA LEU A 88 -18.26 -12.23 14.88
C LEU A 88 -19.19 -13.17 14.11
N HIS A 89 -18.80 -14.42 13.83
CA HIS A 89 -19.50 -15.32 12.89
C HIS A 89 -19.78 -14.67 11.54
N ALA A 90 -18.89 -13.78 11.10
CA ALA A 90 -19.03 -13.05 9.85
C ALA A 90 -18.33 -13.78 8.69
N PRO A 91 -18.86 -13.68 7.45
CA PRO A 91 -18.20 -14.20 6.27
C PRO A 91 -16.80 -13.61 6.11
N ILE A 92 -15.80 -14.48 5.99
CA ILE A 92 -14.39 -14.06 5.92
C ILE A 92 -14.15 -13.06 4.78
N GLY A 93 -14.85 -13.19 3.65
CA GLY A 93 -14.71 -12.29 2.51
C GLY A 93 -15.14 -10.85 2.81
N GLU A 94 -16.17 -10.66 3.63
CA GLU A 94 -16.62 -9.32 4.05
C GLU A 94 -15.62 -8.69 5.03
N VAL A 95 -15.12 -9.49 5.97
CA VAL A 95 -14.11 -9.02 6.94
C VAL A 95 -12.83 -8.57 6.23
N LEU A 96 -12.30 -9.41 5.31
CA LEU A 96 -11.11 -9.09 4.55
C LEU A 96 -11.32 -7.86 3.63
N ALA A 97 -12.50 -7.76 3.00
CA ALA A 97 -12.82 -6.62 2.16
C ALA A 97 -12.93 -5.32 2.98
N THR A 98 -13.48 -5.38 4.19
CA THR A 98 -13.59 -4.21 5.07
C THR A 98 -12.23 -3.68 5.53
N ALA A 99 -11.25 -4.55 5.68
CA ALA A 99 -9.88 -4.18 6.03
C ALA A 99 -9.14 -3.43 4.91
N LEU A 100 -9.65 -3.46 3.67
CA LEU A 100 -9.01 -2.83 2.52
C LEU A 100 -9.63 -1.49 2.18
N PRO A 101 -8.84 -0.45 1.84
CA PRO A 101 -9.31 0.77 1.20
C PRO A 101 -10.12 0.50 -0.07
N ALA A 102 -11.06 1.38 -0.41
CA ALA A 102 -11.94 1.21 -1.56
C ALA A 102 -11.18 1.03 -2.89
N SER A 103 -10.10 1.77 -3.10
CA SER A 103 -9.25 1.66 -4.29
C SER A 103 -8.63 0.26 -4.43
N LEU A 104 -8.13 -0.31 -3.34
CA LEU A 104 -7.54 -1.65 -3.34
C LEU A 104 -8.60 -2.73 -3.58
N ARG A 105 -9.82 -2.57 -3.06
CA ARG A 105 -10.95 -3.46 -3.35
C ARG A 105 -11.36 -3.45 -4.82
N GLN A 106 -11.09 -2.36 -5.53
CA GLN A 106 -11.36 -2.20 -6.96
C GLN A 106 -10.17 -2.65 -7.85
N GLY A 107 -9.09 -3.14 -7.24
CA GLY A 107 -7.93 -3.65 -7.97
C GLY A 107 -6.87 -2.61 -8.30
N ALA A 108 -6.94 -1.43 -7.71
CA ALA A 108 -5.84 -0.48 -7.84
C ALA A 108 -4.53 -1.10 -7.32
N PRO A 109 -3.38 -0.77 -7.92
CA PRO A 109 -2.09 -1.19 -7.38
C PRO A 109 -1.89 -0.65 -5.97
N LEU A 110 -1.03 -1.31 -5.19
CA LEU A 110 -0.58 -0.74 -3.93
C LEU A 110 0.05 0.63 -4.19
N PRO A 111 -0.23 1.62 -3.34
CA PRO A 111 0.50 2.88 -3.42
C PRO A 111 1.99 2.61 -3.22
N GLU A 112 2.81 3.31 -3.97
CA GLU A 112 4.26 3.30 -3.71
C GLU A 112 4.48 3.90 -2.32
N THR A 113 4.94 3.08 -1.37
CA THR A 113 5.25 3.53 0.00
C THR A 113 6.62 4.18 0.09
N GLN A 114 7.44 4.00 -0.93
CA GLN A 114 8.77 4.57 -0.97
C GLN A 114 8.70 5.99 -1.50
N ALA A 115 9.13 6.94 -0.70
CA ALA A 115 9.29 8.32 -1.14
C ALA A 115 10.28 8.37 -2.31
N HIS A 116 10.00 9.21 -3.27
CA HIS A 116 10.86 9.39 -4.43
C HIS A 116 11.27 10.85 -4.56
N GLY A 117 12.48 11.03 -5.03
CA GLY A 117 12.99 12.33 -5.35
C GLY A 117 13.66 12.35 -6.70
N TRP A 118 13.93 13.54 -7.15
CA TRP A 118 14.60 13.79 -8.42
C TRP A 118 15.92 14.50 -8.17
N ARG A 119 16.94 14.12 -8.92
CA ARG A 119 18.22 14.82 -8.97
C ARG A 119 18.73 14.92 -10.39
N LEU A 120 19.67 15.83 -10.61
CA LEU A 120 20.41 15.90 -11.86
C LEU A 120 21.37 14.71 -11.94
N SER A 121 21.45 14.07 -13.11
CA SER A 121 22.45 13.03 -13.37
C SER A 121 23.83 13.65 -13.61
N GLU A 122 24.88 12.85 -13.60
CA GLU A 122 26.24 13.31 -13.95
C GLU A 122 26.29 13.91 -15.37
N ALA A 123 25.60 13.27 -16.32
CA ALA A 123 25.45 13.82 -17.67
C ALA A 123 24.66 15.13 -17.68
N GLY A 124 23.68 15.27 -16.76
CA GLY A 124 22.92 16.50 -16.58
C GLY A 124 23.77 17.66 -16.06
N HIS A 125 24.62 17.40 -15.09
CA HIS A 125 25.58 18.42 -14.58
C HIS A 125 26.51 18.92 -15.68
N THR A 126 27.03 18.02 -16.51
CA THR A 126 27.89 18.37 -17.64
C THR A 126 27.15 19.18 -18.70
N ALA A 127 25.88 18.83 -18.98
CA ALA A 127 25.10 19.47 -20.02
C ALA A 127 24.42 20.79 -19.58
N LEU A 128 24.39 21.10 -18.29
CA LEU A 128 23.60 22.20 -17.70
C LEU A 128 23.89 23.55 -18.35
N ALA A 129 25.17 23.88 -18.57
CA ALA A 129 25.59 25.13 -19.18
C ALA A 129 25.12 25.29 -20.63
N GLY A 130 24.94 24.19 -21.37
CA GLY A 130 24.48 24.15 -22.76
C GLY A 130 22.96 24.08 -22.92
N LEU A 131 22.18 24.01 -21.85
CA LEU A 131 20.73 24.01 -21.97
C LEU A 131 20.20 25.37 -22.38
N ARG A 132 19.21 25.38 -23.29
CA ARG A 132 18.50 26.62 -23.66
C ARG A 132 17.79 27.22 -22.47
N ASP A 133 17.81 28.55 -22.38
CA ASP A 133 17.06 29.29 -21.39
C ASP A 133 15.57 28.95 -21.44
N GLY A 134 14.99 28.76 -20.29
CA GLY A 134 13.58 28.38 -20.18
C GLY A 134 13.27 27.57 -18.91
N ALA A 135 12.02 27.17 -18.78
CA ALA A 135 11.58 26.42 -17.61
C ALA A 135 12.32 25.07 -17.40
N PRO A 136 12.66 24.29 -18.44
CA PRO A 136 13.44 23.07 -18.25
C PRO A 136 14.84 23.31 -17.71
N ARG A 137 15.52 24.40 -18.13
CA ARG A 137 16.84 24.76 -17.59
C ARG A 137 16.76 25.17 -16.13
N ARG A 138 15.82 26.06 -15.79
CA ARG A 138 15.60 26.45 -14.39
C ARG A 138 15.30 25.27 -13.48
N PHE A 139 14.53 24.31 -13.98
CA PHE A 139 14.27 23.07 -13.26
C PHE A 139 15.52 22.19 -13.13
N ALA A 140 16.37 22.12 -14.17
CA ALA A 140 17.66 21.43 -14.09
C ALA A 140 18.63 22.12 -13.10
N GLU A 141 18.64 23.45 -13.05
CA GLU A 141 19.40 24.24 -12.07
C GLU A 141 18.94 23.95 -10.64
N LEU A 142 17.62 23.80 -10.42
CA LEU A 142 17.08 23.36 -9.14
C LEU A 142 17.59 21.96 -8.79
N LEU A 143 17.47 20.98 -9.69
CA LEU A 143 17.94 19.62 -9.46
C LEU A 143 19.47 19.52 -9.26
N ALA A 144 20.24 20.51 -9.72
CA ALA A 144 21.67 20.57 -9.51
C ALA A 144 22.05 20.88 -8.05
N THR A 145 21.11 21.42 -7.25
CA THR A 145 21.34 21.74 -5.84
C THR A 145 21.25 20.50 -4.94
N GLY A 146 20.72 19.38 -5.42
CA GLY A 146 20.61 18.14 -4.67
C GLY A 146 19.39 17.31 -5.06
N VAL A 147 19.02 16.38 -4.17
CA VAL A 147 17.80 15.58 -4.31
C VAL A 147 16.60 16.38 -3.83
N HIS A 148 15.57 16.46 -4.67
CA HIS A 148 14.30 17.11 -4.35
C HIS A 148 13.19 16.08 -4.27
N ASP A 149 12.49 16.03 -3.16
CA ASP A 149 11.34 15.17 -2.91
C ASP A 149 10.17 15.52 -3.84
N GLU A 150 9.42 14.51 -4.31
CA GLU A 150 8.28 14.71 -5.21
C GLU A 150 7.16 15.53 -4.56
N ASP A 151 6.92 15.37 -3.25
CA ASP A 151 5.89 16.11 -2.52
C ASP A 151 6.28 17.59 -2.38
N ASP A 152 7.57 17.87 -2.13
CA ASP A 152 8.10 19.24 -2.10
C ASP A 152 8.03 19.90 -3.48
N LEU A 153 8.36 19.16 -4.54
CA LEU A 153 8.23 19.62 -5.91
C LEU A 153 6.76 19.90 -6.29
N ASP A 154 5.82 19.09 -5.83
CA ASP A 154 4.39 19.32 -6.03
C ASP A 154 3.90 20.61 -5.37
N ALA A 155 4.37 20.85 -4.15
CA ALA A 155 3.98 22.04 -3.40
C ALA A 155 4.56 23.34 -3.96
N ARG A 156 5.78 23.32 -4.51
CA ARG A 156 6.55 24.54 -4.83
C ARG A 156 6.76 24.78 -6.32
N HIS A 157 6.65 23.77 -7.16
CA HIS A 157 7.00 23.84 -8.59
C HIS A 157 5.90 23.31 -9.50
N PRO A 158 4.79 24.02 -9.70
CA PRO A 158 3.69 23.56 -10.56
C PRO A 158 4.19 23.17 -11.97
N GLY A 159 3.80 21.97 -12.44
CA GLY A 159 4.18 21.49 -13.78
C GLY A 159 5.56 20.84 -13.87
N TRP A 160 6.29 20.68 -12.76
CA TRP A 160 7.62 20.09 -12.73
C TRP A 160 7.71 18.71 -13.40
N ARG A 161 6.66 17.88 -13.31
CA ARG A 161 6.65 16.52 -13.88
C ARG A 161 6.90 16.48 -15.39
N ALA A 162 6.47 17.51 -16.12
CA ALA A 162 6.74 17.61 -17.55
C ALA A 162 8.23 17.87 -17.82
N HIS A 163 8.85 18.73 -17.02
CA HIS A 163 10.27 19.06 -17.12
C HIS A 163 11.14 17.88 -16.69
N ALA A 164 10.80 17.22 -15.58
CA ALA A 164 11.49 16.02 -15.09
C ALA A 164 11.50 14.91 -16.14
N ARG A 165 10.32 14.59 -16.72
CA ARG A 165 10.22 13.58 -17.80
C ARG A 165 11.02 13.97 -19.03
N SER A 166 11.02 15.24 -19.41
CA SER A 166 11.80 15.72 -20.55
C SER A 166 13.31 15.58 -20.32
N LEU A 167 13.80 15.91 -19.14
CA LEU A 167 15.21 15.76 -18.77
C LEU A 167 15.59 14.29 -18.63
N ALA A 168 14.74 13.47 -18.01
CA ALA A 168 14.98 12.03 -17.84
C ALA A 168 15.04 11.29 -19.19
N LYS A 169 14.16 11.64 -20.15
CA LYS A 169 14.21 11.09 -21.50
C LYS A 169 15.55 11.36 -22.22
N ARG A 170 16.24 12.42 -21.83
CA ARG A 170 17.57 12.80 -22.35
C ARG A 170 18.71 12.27 -21.48
N GLY A 171 18.40 11.53 -20.40
CA GLY A 171 19.40 11.03 -19.46
C GLY A 171 20.01 12.11 -18.54
N LEU A 172 19.40 13.31 -18.48
CA LEU A 172 19.94 14.46 -17.73
C LEU A 172 19.42 14.55 -16.30
N ALA A 173 18.33 13.86 -15.97
CA ALA A 173 17.80 13.77 -14.61
C ALA A 173 17.36 12.33 -14.31
N GLU A 174 17.37 11.94 -13.07
CA GLU A 174 16.97 10.63 -12.63
C GLU A 174 16.05 10.69 -11.40
N ARG A 175 15.08 9.78 -11.39
CA ARG A 175 14.21 9.54 -10.25
C ARG A 175 14.88 8.52 -9.36
N ILE A 176 15.04 8.83 -8.09
CA ILE A 176 15.65 7.94 -7.12
C ILE A 176 14.66 7.69 -5.97
N ALA A 177 14.77 6.51 -5.37
CA ALA A 177 14.14 6.24 -4.11
C ALA A 177 14.88 7.02 -3.00
N ILE A 178 14.14 7.69 -2.15
CA ILE A 178 14.68 8.34 -0.96
C ILE A 178 14.03 7.71 0.27
N ASP A 179 14.78 7.64 1.36
CA ASP A 179 14.19 7.28 2.63
C ASP A 179 13.13 8.34 2.97
N ALA A 180 11.92 7.89 3.26
CA ALA A 180 10.86 8.79 3.67
C ALA A 180 11.37 9.57 4.88
N VAL A 181 11.65 10.85 4.68
CA VAL A 181 11.90 11.74 5.80
C VAL A 181 10.58 11.78 6.55
N VAL A 182 10.55 11.15 7.71
CA VAL A 182 9.42 11.32 8.64
C VAL A 182 9.32 12.81 8.85
N ALA A 183 8.31 13.42 8.23
CA ALA A 183 8.11 14.86 8.34
C ALA A 183 7.98 15.17 9.83
N THR A 184 9.01 15.79 10.37
CA THR A 184 8.94 16.29 11.75
C THR A 184 7.79 17.28 11.75
N PRO A 185 6.76 17.08 12.60
CA PRO A 185 5.60 17.96 12.58
C PRO A 185 6.08 19.39 12.77
N THR A 186 5.76 20.25 11.81
CA THR A 186 6.13 21.67 11.80
C THR A 186 5.44 22.45 12.92
N VAL A 187 4.39 21.86 13.49
CA VAL A 187 3.68 22.42 14.64
C VAL A 187 4.12 21.64 15.88
N PRO A 188 4.66 22.31 16.91
CA PRO A 188 5.01 21.63 18.14
C PRO A 188 3.76 20.94 18.71
N PRO A 189 3.91 19.73 19.27
CA PRO A 189 2.78 19.03 19.88
C PRO A 189 2.17 19.91 21.00
N PRO A 190 0.86 19.81 21.23
CA PRO A 190 0.20 20.53 22.30
C PRO A 190 0.81 20.16 23.65
N VAL A 191 0.96 21.15 24.51
CA VAL A 191 1.46 20.91 25.88
C VAL A 191 0.36 20.24 26.69
N LEU A 192 0.61 19.02 27.11
CA LEU A 192 -0.33 18.27 27.97
C LEU A 192 -0.45 18.97 29.34
N ASN A 193 -1.68 19.04 29.85
CA ASN A 193 -1.88 19.42 31.24
C ASN A 193 -1.47 18.26 32.18
N ASP A 194 -1.49 18.48 33.50
CA ASP A 194 -0.98 17.49 34.46
C ASP A 194 -1.80 16.19 34.45
N GLU A 195 -3.12 16.28 34.27
CA GLU A 195 -4.00 15.10 34.21
C GLU A 195 -3.78 14.30 32.91
N GLN A 196 -3.65 14.98 31.78
CA GLN A 196 -3.35 14.37 30.49
C GLN A 196 -1.97 13.69 30.52
N ARG A 197 -0.98 14.35 31.13
CA ARG A 197 0.36 13.79 31.30
C ARG A 197 0.34 12.54 32.16
N ALA A 198 -0.35 12.58 33.30
CA ALA A 198 -0.47 11.43 34.17
C ALA A 198 -1.19 10.26 33.48
N ALA A 199 -2.24 10.53 32.68
CA ALA A 199 -2.93 9.51 31.88
C ALA A 199 -2.01 8.91 30.80
N ALA A 200 -1.26 9.73 30.05
CA ALA A 200 -0.30 9.27 29.07
C ALA A 200 0.81 8.41 29.70
N ASP A 201 1.38 8.85 30.81
CA ASP A 201 2.40 8.12 31.54
C ASP A 201 1.87 6.75 32.06
N ALA A 202 0.63 6.72 32.54
CA ALA A 202 0.01 5.48 33.01
C ALA A 202 -0.23 4.47 31.85
N ILE A 203 -0.62 4.95 30.66
CA ILE A 203 -0.83 4.10 29.48
C ILE A 203 0.51 3.56 28.94
N THR A 204 1.58 4.34 29.03
CA THR A 204 2.88 3.97 28.49
C THR A 204 3.83 3.32 29.49
N ALA A 205 3.41 3.17 30.75
CA ALA A 205 4.25 2.65 31.85
C ALA A 205 4.67 1.17 31.69
N ASP A 206 3.93 0.41 30.89
CA ASP A 206 4.18 -1.02 30.64
C ASP A 206 4.29 -1.28 29.13
N GLU A 207 5.38 -1.92 28.70
CA GLU A 207 5.61 -2.33 27.31
C GLU A 207 4.83 -3.60 26.94
N SER A 208 4.24 -4.28 27.93
CA SER A 208 3.43 -5.48 27.70
C SER A 208 2.03 -5.13 27.22
N PHE A 209 1.35 -6.10 26.59
CA PHE A 209 -0.05 -5.91 26.18
C PHE A 209 -0.94 -5.69 27.42
N HIS A 210 -1.59 -4.54 27.47
CA HIS A 210 -2.61 -4.21 28.45
C HIS A 210 -3.76 -3.44 27.81
N VAL A 211 -4.89 -3.40 28.49
CA VAL A 211 -6.07 -2.64 28.07
C VAL A 211 -6.26 -1.49 29.07
N ALA A 212 -6.21 -0.26 28.54
CA ALA A 212 -6.46 0.93 29.34
C ALA A 212 -7.83 1.53 28.97
N LEU A 213 -8.60 1.95 29.96
CA LEU A 213 -9.81 2.74 29.78
C LEU A 213 -9.50 4.20 30.09
N LEU A 214 -9.59 5.05 29.07
CA LEU A 214 -9.50 6.49 29.23
C LEU A 214 -10.93 7.04 29.42
N ASP A 215 -11.23 7.50 30.64
CA ASP A 215 -12.51 8.13 30.98
C ASP A 215 -12.31 9.63 31.17
N GLY A 216 -12.97 10.43 30.35
CA GLY A 216 -12.85 11.88 30.37
C GLY A 216 -14.16 12.55 29.96
N VAL A 217 -14.38 13.77 30.46
CA VAL A 217 -15.53 14.58 30.03
C VAL A 217 -15.32 15.10 28.61
N THR A 218 -16.41 15.34 27.90
CA THR A 218 -16.38 15.87 26.53
C THR A 218 -15.63 17.19 26.47
N GLY A 219 -14.58 17.26 25.66
CA GLY A 219 -13.75 18.46 25.51
C GLY A 219 -12.58 18.56 26.51
N SER A 220 -12.27 17.50 27.24
CA SER A 220 -11.08 17.45 28.14
C SER A 220 -9.73 17.37 27.39
N GLY A 221 -9.76 17.25 26.08
CA GLY A 221 -8.56 17.21 25.24
C GLY A 221 -8.40 15.96 24.42
#